data_b4c987cf0e4243517a325b5621de19c3
#
_entry.id   b4c987cf0e4243517a325b5621de19c3
#
_cell.length_a   1.000
_cell.length_b   1.000
_cell.length_c   1.000
_cell.angle_alpha   90.00
_cell.angle_beta   90.00
_cell.angle_gamma   90.00
#
_symmetry.space_group_name_H-M   'P 1'
#
loop_
_entity.id
_entity.type
_entity.pdbx_description
1 polymer ?
#
loop_
_entity_poly.entity_id
_entity_poly.type
_entity_poly.pdbx_seq_one_letter_code
_entity_poly.pdbx_strand_id
1 'polypeptide(L)'
;MIHGVSEDNCLSSDTPWIIQDKRFTSLASNIKTGEENTGIRIVKYPLYPSGDVGLMANNLVVLRLTEVYYTLAEVSFRLGNPAKAEAILNQIRKRYYAPEDWEQVRYPEDGSVLTAQELLDEWGREFLAEKRRRTDLNRFGLFTTGIWWDKQPSDSYRRFYPIPARAISANPLLKRSEGYIY
;
A
#
# COMPACT_ATOMS: atom_id res chain seq x y z
N MET A 1 13.63 4.69 1.53
CA MET A 1 14.37 4.44 0.27
C MET A 1 13.55 3.44 -0.53
N ILE A 2 13.18 3.73 -1.76
CA ILE A 2 12.47 2.77 -2.61
C ILE A 2 13.55 1.93 -3.26
N HIS A 3 13.78 0.72 -2.74
CA HIS A 3 14.78 -0.18 -3.29
C HIS A 3 14.33 -0.77 -4.62
N GLY A 4 15.25 -0.89 -5.53
CA GLY A 4 15.06 -1.59 -6.81
C GLY A 4 14.71 -0.71 -8.00
N VAL A 5 15.11 0.55 -8.00
CA VAL A 5 15.04 1.37 -9.20
C VAL A 5 16.33 1.19 -10.00
N SER A 6 16.29 0.33 -11.01
CA SER A 6 17.34 0.30 -12.03
C SER A 6 17.04 1.37 -13.06
N GLU A 7 17.99 2.27 -13.27
CA GLU A 7 17.86 3.33 -14.28
C GLU A 7 17.82 2.81 -15.72
N ASP A 8 18.27 1.58 -15.95
CA ASP A 8 18.57 1.10 -17.30
C ASP A 8 17.62 0.03 -17.85
N ASN A 9 16.68 -0.49 -17.06
CA ASN A 9 15.89 -1.66 -17.48
C ASN A 9 14.41 -1.58 -17.11
N CYS A 10 13.67 -0.86 -17.91
CA CYS A 10 12.22 -0.71 -17.70
C CYS A 10 11.36 -1.94 -17.99
N LEU A 11 11.90 -3.04 -18.50
CA LEU A 11 11.07 -4.13 -19.05
C LEU A 11 11.61 -5.56 -18.82
N SER A 12 12.60 -5.78 -17.95
CA SER A 12 13.05 -7.15 -17.65
C SER A 12 12.15 -7.82 -16.61
N SER A 13 12.07 -9.15 -16.64
CA SER A 13 11.32 -9.95 -15.65
C SER A 13 11.78 -9.76 -14.21
N ASP A 14 12.97 -9.24 -14.02
CA ASP A 14 13.61 -8.97 -12.73
C ASP A 14 13.41 -7.52 -12.28
N THR A 15 12.58 -6.77 -12.98
CA THR A 15 12.37 -5.36 -12.71
C THR A 15 11.48 -5.17 -11.48
N PRO A 16 11.85 -4.27 -10.58
CA PRO A 16 10.97 -3.91 -9.47
C PRO A 16 9.65 -3.35 -10.01
N TRP A 17 8.57 -3.59 -9.28
CA TRP A 17 7.22 -3.14 -9.63
C TRP A 17 7.01 -1.62 -9.54
N ILE A 18 8.06 -0.87 -9.16
CA ILE A 18 8.11 0.59 -9.22
C ILE A 18 9.33 1.00 -10.03
N ILE A 19 9.12 1.75 -11.09
CA ILE A 19 10.18 2.28 -11.96
C ILE A 19 10.13 3.80 -11.94
N GLN A 20 11.29 4.42 -11.77
CA GLN A 20 11.49 5.81 -12.13
C GLN A 20 12.10 5.83 -13.54
N ASP A 21 11.31 6.14 -14.53
CA ASP A 21 11.78 6.32 -15.90
C ASP A 21 12.59 7.62 -16.01
N LYS A 22 13.71 7.60 -16.71
CA LYS A 22 14.54 8.80 -16.99
C LYS A 22 13.75 9.94 -17.66
N ARG A 23 12.67 9.61 -18.37
CA ARG A 23 11.74 10.59 -18.95
C ARG A 23 10.91 11.32 -17.88
N PHE A 24 10.84 10.79 -16.67
CA PHE A 24 10.07 11.33 -15.55
C PHE A 24 11.01 11.95 -14.52
N THR A 25 11.66 13.02 -14.90
CA THR A 25 12.75 13.64 -14.14
C THR A 25 12.29 14.66 -13.11
N SER A 26 11.03 15.07 -13.15
CA SER A 26 10.50 16.06 -12.22
C SER A 26 9.54 15.46 -11.21
N LEU A 27 9.69 15.86 -9.96
CA LEU A 27 8.68 15.62 -8.93
C LEU A 27 7.72 16.81 -8.93
N ALA A 28 6.43 16.53 -9.03
CA ALA A 28 5.42 17.56 -8.84
C ALA A 28 5.49 18.06 -7.38
N SER A 29 5.37 19.37 -7.18
CA SER A 29 5.35 19.97 -5.84
C SER A 29 4.08 19.58 -5.05
N ASN A 30 3.04 19.22 -5.76
CA ASN A 30 1.80 18.67 -5.21
C ASN A 30 1.06 17.84 -6.28
N ILE A 31 0.06 17.08 -5.87
CA ILE A 31 -0.70 16.20 -6.76
C ILE A 31 -1.43 16.96 -7.90
N LYS A 32 -1.76 18.23 -7.70
CA LYS A 32 -2.49 19.05 -8.69
C LYS A 32 -1.59 19.56 -9.80
N THR A 33 -0.28 19.57 -9.58
CA THR A 33 0.73 19.99 -10.57
C THR A 33 1.40 18.81 -11.26
N GLY A 34 0.90 17.59 -11.03
CA GLY A 34 1.39 16.39 -11.69
C GLY A 34 1.02 16.38 -13.17
N GLU A 35 2.01 16.16 -14.04
CA GLU A 35 1.86 15.97 -15.47
C GLU A 35 2.08 14.49 -15.83
N GLU A 36 1.80 14.09 -17.06
CA GLU A 36 1.96 12.70 -17.50
C GLU A 36 3.38 12.16 -17.28
N ASN A 37 4.38 13.01 -17.37
CA ASN A 37 5.80 12.68 -17.22
C ASN A 37 6.35 12.89 -15.80
N THR A 38 5.51 13.18 -14.81
CA THR A 38 5.96 13.35 -13.43
C THR A 38 5.76 12.09 -12.59
N GLY A 39 6.70 11.86 -11.65
CA GLY A 39 6.58 10.86 -10.60
C GLY A 39 7.06 9.47 -10.97
N ILE A 40 6.70 8.52 -10.14
CA ILE A 40 7.12 7.12 -10.21
C ILE A 40 6.00 6.30 -10.87
N ARG A 41 6.39 5.36 -11.73
CA ARG A 41 5.46 4.42 -12.35
C ARG A 41 5.38 3.14 -11.54
N ILE A 42 4.16 2.67 -11.33
CA ILE A 42 3.90 1.39 -10.66
C ILE A 42 3.73 0.32 -11.73
N VAL A 43 4.65 -0.67 -11.74
CA VAL A 43 4.65 -1.79 -12.69
C VAL A 43 4.57 -3.12 -11.96
N LYS A 44 3.77 -3.17 -10.92
CA LYS A 44 3.61 -4.35 -10.06
C LYS A 44 3.08 -5.57 -10.81
N TYR A 45 2.32 -5.34 -11.86
CA TYR A 45 1.83 -6.36 -12.77
C TYR A 45 2.49 -6.16 -14.14
N PRO A 46 3.22 -7.15 -14.65
CA PRO A 46 3.84 -7.03 -15.95
C PRO A 46 2.79 -6.83 -17.05
N LEU A 47 3.15 -6.03 -18.04
CA LEU A 47 2.33 -5.89 -19.24
C LEU A 47 2.27 -7.23 -19.97
N TYR A 48 1.07 -7.63 -20.40
CA TYR A 48 0.91 -8.85 -21.17
C TYR A 48 1.47 -8.66 -22.59
N PRO A 49 2.29 -9.61 -23.09
CA PRO A 49 3.00 -9.41 -24.35
C PRO A 49 2.12 -9.48 -25.61
N SER A 50 0.82 -9.74 -25.49
CA SER A 50 -0.09 -9.92 -26.64
C SER A 50 -0.31 -8.67 -27.49
N GLY A 51 0.22 -7.51 -27.10
CA GLY A 51 0.07 -6.27 -27.86
C GLY A 51 -1.31 -5.62 -27.76
N ASP A 52 -2.28 -6.25 -27.14
CA ASP A 52 -3.60 -5.66 -26.92
C ASP A 52 -3.61 -4.90 -25.58
N VAL A 53 -3.43 -3.59 -25.69
CA VAL A 53 -3.41 -2.68 -24.51
C VAL A 53 -4.74 -2.61 -23.75
N GLY A 54 -5.81 -3.17 -24.28
CA GLY A 54 -7.13 -3.22 -23.63
C GLY A 54 -7.34 -4.46 -22.75
N LEU A 55 -6.51 -5.49 -22.90
CA LEU A 55 -6.72 -6.79 -22.23
C LEU A 55 -5.48 -7.17 -21.42
N MET A 56 -5.58 -7.08 -20.11
CA MET A 56 -4.59 -7.63 -19.20
C MET A 56 -5.04 -9.01 -18.72
N ALA A 57 -4.28 -10.05 -19.08
CA ALA A 57 -4.54 -11.43 -18.67
C ALA A 57 -4.07 -11.73 -17.24
N ASN A 58 -3.63 -10.73 -16.49
CA ASN A 58 -3.20 -10.88 -15.12
C ASN A 58 -4.40 -11.11 -14.20
N ASN A 59 -4.31 -12.10 -13.35
CA ASN A 59 -5.31 -12.31 -12.31
C ASN A 59 -5.26 -11.16 -11.30
N LEU A 60 -6.41 -10.62 -10.94
CA LEU A 60 -6.53 -9.69 -9.85
C LEU A 60 -6.34 -10.44 -8.52
N VAL A 61 -5.30 -10.10 -7.79
CA VAL A 61 -5.05 -10.69 -6.47
C VAL A 61 -6.04 -10.10 -5.47
N VAL A 62 -6.88 -10.96 -4.91
CA VAL A 62 -7.82 -10.60 -3.83
C VAL A 62 -7.19 -10.85 -2.47
N LEU A 63 -6.52 -12.00 -2.31
CA LEU A 63 -5.81 -12.41 -1.10
C LEU A 63 -4.55 -13.18 -1.52
N ARG A 64 -3.43 -12.93 -0.85
CA ARG A 64 -2.18 -13.65 -1.10
C ARG A 64 -1.48 -14.02 0.22
N LEU A 65 -0.64 -15.03 0.15
CA LEU A 65 0.03 -15.60 1.32
C LEU A 65 0.79 -14.54 2.14
N THR A 66 1.38 -13.55 1.49
CA THR A 66 2.05 -12.43 2.18
C THR A 66 1.12 -11.70 3.14
N GLU A 67 -0.17 -11.57 2.80
CA GLU A 67 -1.14 -10.94 3.70
C GLU A 67 -1.32 -11.73 4.99
N VAL A 68 -1.27 -13.06 4.92
CA VAL A 68 -1.34 -13.92 6.10
C VAL A 68 -0.12 -13.68 7.01
N TYR A 69 1.07 -13.61 6.44
CA TYR A 69 2.29 -13.31 7.20
C TYR A 69 2.25 -11.92 7.84
N TYR A 70 1.83 -10.90 7.09
CA TYR A 70 1.71 -9.54 7.62
C TYR A 70 0.65 -9.44 8.73
N THR A 71 -0.46 -10.17 8.58
CA THR A 71 -1.48 -10.27 9.64
C THR A 71 -0.90 -10.93 10.89
N LEU A 72 -0.14 -12.01 10.72
CA LEU A 72 0.51 -12.70 11.84
C LEU A 72 1.55 -11.79 12.53
N ALA A 73 2.31 -11.02 11.77
CA ALA A 73 3.25 -10.03 12.30
C ALA A 73 2.50 -8.94 13.09
N GLU A 74 1.41 -8.39 12.55
CA GLU A 74 0.60 -7.39 13.23
C GLU A 74 -0.02 -7.94 14.51
N VAL A 75 -0.56 -9.15 14.50
CA VAL A 75 -1.08 -9.81 15.69
C VAL A 75 0.02 -9.97 16.75
N SER A 76 1.21 -10.44 16.34
CA SER A 76 2.36 -10.57 17.25
C SER A 76 2.74 -9.23 17.87
N PHE A 77 2.82 -8.18 17.06
CA PHE A 77 3.09 -6.82 17.52
C PHE A 77 2.05 -6.33 18.54
N ARG A 78 0.75 -6.48 18.23
CA ARG A 78 -0.35 -6.02 19.09
C ARG A 78 -0.46 -6.80 20.39
N LEU A 79 0.04 -8.03 20.42
CA LEU A 79 0.16 -8.85 21.63
C LEU A 79 1.44 -8.55 22.44
N GLY A 80 2.19 -7.49 22.11
CA GLY A 80 3.38 -7.07 22.85
C GLY A 80 4.64 -7.87 22.51
N ASN A 81 4.68 -8.51 21.33
CA ASN A 81 5.85 -9.26 20.88
C ASN A 81 6.41 -8.69 19.56
N PRO A 82 7.00 -7.48 19.59
CA PRO A 82 7.52 -6.84 18.38
C PRO A 82 8.71 -7.58 17.76
N ALA A 83 9.56 -8.22 18.55
CA ALA A 83 10.67 -9.01 18.02
C ALA A 83 10.18 -10.16 17.12
N LYS A 84 9.13 -10.88 17.54
CA LYS A 84 8.52 -11.91 16.71
C LYS A 84 7.88 -11.32 15.44
N ALA A 85 7.28 -10.15 15.54
CA ALA A 85 6.71 -9.47 14.38
C ALA A 85 7.81 -9.10 13.37
N GLU A 86 8.94 -8.56 13.83
CA GLU A 86 10.12 -8.25 13.00
C GLU A 86 10.64 -9.50 12.28
N ALA A 87 10.77 -10.61 13.00
CA ALA A 87 11.23 -11.87 12.42
C ALA A 87 10.29 -12.38 11.31
N ILE A 88 8.97 -12.27 11.51
CA ILE A 88 7.99 -12.65 10.50
C ILE A 88 8.07 -11.74 9.27
N LEU A 89 8.18 -10.42 9.47
CA LEU A 89 8.32 -9.46 8.37
C LEU A 89 9.60 -9.71 7.57
N ASN A 90 10.70 -10.03 8.24
CA ASN A 90 11.98 -10.31 7.60
C ASN A 90 11.91 -11.51 6.64
N GLN A 91 11.11 -12.54 6.93
CA GLN A 91 10.92 -13.67 6.02
C GLN A 91 10.36 -13.23 4.66
N ILE A 92 9.50 -12.21 4.67
CA ILE A 92 8.91 -11.67 3.45
C ILE A 92 9.85 -10.65 2.80
N ARG A 93 10.40 -9.73 3.58
CA ARG A 93 11.28 -8.65 3.11
C ARG A 93 12.51 -9.16 2.38
N LYS A 94 13.07 -10.27 2.85
CA LYS A 94 14.28 -10.88 2.27
C LYS A 94 14.18 -11.15 0.76
N ARG A 95 12.96 -11.27 0.22
CA ARG A 95 12.72 -11.49 -1.23
C ARG A 95 13.06 -10.27 -2.09
N TYR A 96 13.10 -9.08 -1.52
CA TYR A 96 13.19 -7.81 -2.23
C TYR A 96 14.57 -7.17 -2.20
N TYR A 97 15.50 -7.77 -1.47
CA TYR A 97 16.83 -7.21 -1.27
C TYR A 97 17.90 -8.18 -1.75
N ALA A 98 18.96 -7.62 -2.32
CA ALA A 98 20.13 -8.40 -2.65
C ALA A 98 20.77 -8.96 -1.37
N PRO A 99 21.39 -10.14 -1.43
CA PRO A 99 22.01 -10.75 -0.25
C PRO A 99 23.02 -9.84 0.46
N GLU A 100 23.75 -9.04 -0.30
CA GLU A 100 24.75 -8.08 0.19
C GLU A 100 24.15 -6.92 0.97
N ASP A 101 22.90 -6.53 0.66
CA ASP A 101 22.22 -5.43 1.32
C ASP A 101 21.41 -5.88 2.55
N TRP A 102 21.19 -7.19 2.67
CA TRP A 102 20.22 -7.75 3.63
C TRP A 102 20.49 -7.31 5.07
N GLU A 103 21.74 -7.37 5.53
CA GLU A 103 22.10 -7.00 6.91
C GLU A 103 21.87 -5.53 7.23
N GLN A 104 21.82 -4.67 6.22
CA GLN A 104 21.59 -3.23 6.39
C GLN A 104 20.10 -2.87 6.42
N VAL A 105 19.25 -3.72 5.84
CA VAL A 105 17.82 -3.40 5.61
C VAL A 105 16.85 -4.24 6.44
N ARG A 106 17.31 -5.35 7.01
CA ARG A 106 16.46 -6.19 7.84
C ARG A 106 16.13 -5.53 9.17
N TYR A 107 15.01 -5.90 9.75
CA TYR A 107 14.72 -5.59 11.14
C TYR A 107 15.66 -6.38 12.07
N PRO A 108 16.07 -5.83 13.23
CA PRO A 108 17.03 -6.46 14.13
C PRO A 108 16.48 -7.71 14.85
N GLU A 109 15.18 -7.94 14.84
CA GLU A 109 14.48 -9.04 15.49
C GLU A 109 14.55 -9.01 17.04
N ASP A 110 14.84 -7.83 17.58
CA ASP A 110 14.86 -7.56 19.03
C ASP A 110 13.68 -6.69 19.50
N GLY A 111 12.85 -6.24 18.56
CA GLY A 111 11.68 -5.41 18.82
C GLY A 111 11.98 -3.93 19.02
N SER A 112 13.21 -3.49 18.78
CA SER A 112 13.62 -2.10 19.03
C SER A 112 13.16 -1.11 17.96
N VAL A 113 12.87 -1.57 16.75
CA VAL A 113 12.59 -0.71 15.60
C VAL A 113 11.11 -0.67 15.23
N LEU A 114 10.39 -1.77 15.37
CA LEU A 114 9.02 -1.88 14.90
C LEU A 114 8.05 -1.11 15.80
N THR A 115 7.60 0.03 15.31
CA THR A 115 6.51 0.81 15.90
C THR A 115 5.20 0.55 15.14
N ALA A 116 4.07 1.02 15.69
CA ALA A 116 2.78 0.94 14.99
C ALA A 116 2.80 1.71 13.67
N GLN A 117 3.51 2.86 13.61
CA GLN A 117 3.66 3.63 12.39
C GLN A 117 4.51 2.87 11.36
N GLU A 118 5.66 2.32 11.79
CA GLU A 118 6.53 1.54 10.90
C GLU A 118 5.80 0.31 10.35
N LEU A 119 5.04 -0.39 11.19
CA LEU A 119 4.23 -1.52 10.74
C LEU A 119 3.17 -1.12 9.70
N LEU A 120 2.50 0.02 9.90
CA LEU A 120 1.54 0.57 8.92
C LEU A 120 2.23 0.98 7.61
N ASP A 121 3.44 1.50 7.69
CA ASP A 121 4.22 1.90 6.52
C ASP A 121 4.73 0.67 5.77
N GLU A 122 5.10 -0.38 6.49
CA GLU A 122 5.46 -1.67 5.89
C GLU A 122 4.27 -2.30 5.16
N TRP A 123 3.07 -2.28 5.73
CA TRP A 123 1.84 -2.65 5.02
C TRP A 123 1.65 -1.83 3.74
N GLY A 124 1.92 -0.52 3.79
CA GLY A 124 1.82 0.37 2.65
C GLY A 124 2.82 0.06 1.54
N ARG A 125 4.07 -0.28 1.90
CA ARG A 125 5.13 -0.65 0.97
C ARG A 125 4.79 -1.96 0.24
N GLU A 126 4.43 -2.98 1.00
CA GLU A 126 4.16 -4.31 0.47
C GLU A 126 2.90 -4.35 -0.41
N PHE A 127 1.83 -3.68 0.01
CA PHE A 127 0.53 -3.75 -0.66
C PHE A 127 0.20 -2.50 -1.48
N LEU A 128 1.22 -1.76 -1.91
CA LEU A 128 1.02 -0.62 -2.81
C LEU A 128 0.27 -1.07 -4.07
N ALA A 129 -0.75 -0.30 -4.45
CA ALA A 129 -1.66 -0.57 -5.57
C ALA A 129 -2.56 -1.83 -5.43
N GLU A 130 -2.61 -2.47 -4.26
CA GLU A 130 -3.48 -3.62 -3.99
C GLU A 130 -4.77 -3.25 -3.22
N LYS A 131 -5.19 -2.01 -3.27
CA LYS A 131 -6.47 -1.49 -2.72
C LYS A 131 -6.66 -1.64 -1.20
N ARG A 132 -5.60 -1.91 -0.43
CA ARG A 132 -5.67 -2.13 1.03
C ARG A 132 -5.53 -0.88 1.87
N ARG A 133 -4.82 0.16 1.40
CA ARG A 133 -4.39 1.29 2.24
C ARG A 133 -5.51 1.93 3.06
N ARG A 134 -6.72 2.04 2.51
CA ARG A 134 -7.89 2.57 3.24
C ARG A 134 -8.24 1.71 4.46
N THR A 135 -8.26 0.39 4.28
CA THR A 135 -8.57 -0.56 5.36
C THR A 135 -7.51 -0.52 6.45
N ASP A 136 -6.25 -0.46 6.06
CA ASP A 136 -5.12 -0.38 6.99
C ASP A 136 -5.14 0.93 7.77
N LEU A 137 -5.32 2.05 7.11
CA LEU A 137 -5.45 3.35 7.77
C LEU A 137 -6.63 3.40 8.75
N ASN A 138 -7.77 2.78 8.42
CA ASN A 138 -8.91 2.67 9.33
C ASN A 138 -8.57 1.80 10.56
N ARG A 139 -7.91 0.67 10.35
CA ARG A 139 -7.52 -0.26 11.43
C ARG A 139 -6.50 0.36 12.38
N PHE A 140 -5.62 1.21 11.87
CA PHE A 140 -4.65 1.97 12.66
C PHE A 140 -5.20 3.32 13.19
N GLY A 141 -6.45 3.67 12.88
CA GLY A 141 -7.08 4.89 13.37
C GLY A 141 -6.67 6.17 12.64
N LEU A 142 -5.92 6.07 11.56
CA LEU A 142 -5.32 7.22 10.86
C LEU A 142 -6.09 7.67 9.62
N PHE A 143 -7.15 6.97 9.21
CA PHE A 143 -7.84 7.30 7.97
C PHE A 143 -8.43 8.71 7.97
N THR A 144 -9.04 9.13 9.07
CA THR A 144 -9.64 10.47 9.20
C THR A 144 -8.76 11.48 9.92
N THR A 145 -7.83 11.03 10.75
CA THR A 145 -7.00 11.91 11.60
C THR A 145 -5.62 12.20 11.00
N GLY A 146 -5.12 11.30 10.14
CA GLY A 146 -3.76 11.42 9.58
C GLY A 146 -3.61 12.63 8.66
N ILE A 147 -2.43 13.23 8.71
CA ILE A 147 -2.00 14.35 7.86
C ILE A 147 -0.79 13.89 7.05
N TRP A 148 -0.87 14.07 5.75
CA TRP A 148 0.25 13.86 4.83
C TRP A 148 0.03 14.68 3.57
N TRP A 149 1.05 14.90 2.83
CA TRP A 149 1.20 15.75 1.66
C TRP A 149 0.01 16.67 1.31
N ASP A 150 -1.08 16.14 0.77
CA ASP A 150 -2.27 16.90 0.36
C ASP A 150 -3.53 16.51 1.15
N LYS A 151 -3.39 15.66 2.16
CA LYS A 151 -4.49 15.24 3.03
C LYS A 151 -4.46 15.97 4.36
N GLN A 152 -5.60 16.56 4.69
CA GLN A 152 -5.92 17.09 6.01
C GLN A 152 -6.88 16.15 6.75
N PRO A 153 -7.01 16.27 8.08
CA PRO A 153 -8.02 15.56 8.84
C PRO A 153 -9.42 15.76 8.25
N SER A 154 -10.25 14.77 8.37
CA SER A 154 -11.64 14.79 7.88
C SER A 154 -12.59 14.25 8.94
N ASP A 155 -13.89 14.47 8.74
CA ASP A 155 -14.91 14.04 9.68
C ASP A 155 -14.88 12.53 9.90
N SER A 156 -15.11 12.11 11.13
CA SER A 156 -15.01 10.70 11.57
C SER A 156 -15.96 9.76 10.83
N TYR A 157 -17.13 10.22 10.41
CA TYR A 157 -18.09 9.41 9.68
C TYR A 157 -17.57 8.90 8.34
N ARG A 158 -16.58 9.58 7.74
CA ARG A 158 -15.94 9.19 6.47
C ARG A 158 -15.17 7.86 6.56
N ARG A 159 -14.99 7.30 7.74
CA ARG A 159 -14.44 5.94 7.94
C ARG A 159 -15.31 4.88 7.30
N PHE A 160 -16.61 5.09 7.24
CA PHE A 160 -17.57 4.17 6.67
C PHE A 160 -18.04 4.65 5.30
N TYR A 161 -18.41 3.73 4.44
CA TYR A 161 -19.10 4.07 3.21
C TYR A 161 -20.58 4.36 3.51
N PRO A 162 -21.19 5.36 2.85
CA PRO A 162 -22.62 5.58 2.99
C PRO A 162 -23.43 4.42 2.41
N ILE A 163 -24.59 4.16 2.99
CA ILE A 163 -25.58 3.30 2.33
C ILE A 163 -26.02 4.05 1.06
N PRO A 164 -25.99 3.43 -0.11
CA PRO A 164 -26.37 4.11 -1.35
C PRO A 164 -27.82 4.65 -1.29
N ALA A 165 -28.05 5.85 -1.79
CA ALA A 165 -29.39 6.49 -1.80
C ALA A 165 -30.43 5.57 -2.46
N ARG A 166 -30.07 4.86 -3.54
CA ARG A 166 -30.94 3.89 -4.20
C ARG A 166 -31.39 2.76 -3.27
N ALA A 167 -30.49 2.25 -2.40
CA ALA A 167 -30.85 1.20 -1.45
C ALA A 167 -31.85 1.72 -0.39
N ILE A 168 -31.64 2.95 0.09
CA ILE A 168 -32.55 3.59 1.05
C ILE A 168 -33.95 3.81 0.41
N SER A 169 -33.98 4.27 -0.85
CA SER A 169 -35.25 4.45 -1.57
C SER A 169 -36.00 3.14 -1.81
N ALA A 170 -35.27 2.05 -1.99
CA ALA A 170 -35.87 0.71 -2.21
C ALA A 170 -36.31 0.02 -0.91
N ASN A 171 -35.75 0.42 0.24
CA ASN A 171 -36.07 -0.20 1.53
C ASN A 171 -36.28 0.87 2.62
N PRO A 172 -37.53 1.21 2.98
CA PRO A 172 -37.86 2.25 3.97
C PRO A 172 -37.32 1.95 5.38
N LEU A 173 -36.92 0.71 5.68
CA LEU A 173 -36.34 0.34 6.97
C LEU A 173 -34.87 0.76 7.10
N LEU A 174 -34.21 1.06 5.99
CA LEU A 174 -32.84 1.53 6.01
C LEU A 174 -32.79 3.00 6.42
N LYS A 175 -31.91 3.32 7.35
CA LYS A 175 -31.63 4.70 7.76
C LYS A 175 -30.41 5.23 7.00
N ARG A 176 -30.41 6.54 6.76
CA ARG A 176 -29.23 7.22 6.20
C ARG A 176 -28.03 7.03 7.11
N SER A 177 -26.88 6.85 6.52
CA SER A 177 -25.62 6.84 7.29
C SER A 177 -25.39 8.23 7.88
N GLU A 178 -25.04 8.27 9.16
CA GLU A 178 -24.74 9.49 9.89
C GLU A 178 -23.67 10.34 9.16
N GLY A 179 -23.86 11.66 9.13
CA GLY A 179 -22.93 12.61 8.51
C GLY A 179 -23.02 12.71 6.99
N TYR A 180 -23.74 11.81 6.29
CA TYR A 180 -23.90 11.87 4.84
C TYR A 180 -25.23 12.54 4.45
N ILE A 181 -25.13 13.46 3.48
CA ILE A 181 -26.27 14.13 2.83
C ILE A 181 -26.47 13.49 1.46
N TYR A 182 -27.72 13.08 1.15
CA TYR A 182 -28.09 12.48 -0.14
C TYR A 182 -29.12 13.37 -0.82
#